data_cbcb438675dab0d2fce2b093fe33401e
#
_entry.id   cbcb438675dab0d2fce2b093fe33401e
#
_cell.length_a   1.000
_cell.length_b   1.000
_cell.length_c   1.000
_cell.angle_alpha   90.00
_cell.angle_beta   90.00
_cell.angle_gamma   90.00
#
_symmetry.space_group_name_H-M   'P 1'
#
loop_
_entity.id
_entity.type
_entity.pdbx_description
1 polymer ?
#
loop_
_entity_poly.entity_id
_entity_poly.type
_entity_poly.pdbx_seq_one_letter_code
_entity_poly.pdbx_strand_id
1 'polypeptide(L)'
;MHLLRTSEIPLTELNKLIPASAALEETPLPRLEPRFPLLVSEEGQLHWGAFAFLLDTFRIDSTRSREKTLSTYAEGLKSWLEFVECNGGDWTRPTALLLSEYRRFLSAAPNRKRRLASETINLRTTTVREFYKFLEHWDGEGLADSGGSWETEPIKQFLARTSRLRRAKAYKRKVRAMSPEETSLMAATLKMPYSLMFLWTLGTGARRTTVADLDLTQLPKNALNVNYIETRMKGGKVINLVVTSRLAQRTLDYCQTSRNKAAANSTERTSRVFLNSRGRPVTSKSYYQAFRRAAKVLGLNVTPHMSRHTFAAHMKSRLEEMERRGANINSIKVIQHLLAHNSAETTELYLASVSSIDSGTLRAILETEEALG
;
A
#
# COMPACT_ATOMS: atom_id res chain seq x y z
N MET A 1 0.93 -13.39 -23.15
CA MET A 1 1.25 -11.95 -22.88
C MET A 1 2.27 -11.82 -21.75
N HIS A 2 3.28 -10.96 -21.89
CA HIS A 2 4.34 -10.72 -20.91
C HIS A 2 4.15 -9.37 -20.20
N LEU A 3 4.43 -9.33 -18.89
CA LEU A 3 4.49 -8.10 -18.11
C LEU A 3 5.97 -7.79 -17.85
N LEU A 4 6.49 -6.79 -18.54
CA LEU A 4 7.86 -6.31 -18.43
C LEU A 4 7.92 -5.01 -17.62
N ARG A 5 9.11 -4.65 -17.16
CA ARG A 5 9.41 -3.37 -16.50
C ARG A 5 10.37 -2.59 -17.38
N THR A 6 10.23 -1.28 -17.45
CA THR A 6 11.14 -0.44 -18.23
C THR A 6 12.60 -0.62 -17.85
N SER A 7 12.90 -0.94 -16.58
CA SER A 7 14.26 -1.26 -16.12
C SER A 7 14.80 -2.61 -16.58
N GLU A 8 13.96 -3.47 -17.14
CA GLU A 8 14.32 -4.82 -17.60
C GLU A 8 14.57 -4.84 -19.11
N ILE A 9 14.32 -3.72 -19.81
CA ILE A 9 14.41 -3.58 -21.26
C ILE A 9 15.55 -2.59 -21.58
N PRO A 10 16.50 -2.95 -22.47
CA PRO A 10 17.50 -2.01 -22.98
C PRO A 10 16.83 -0.78 -23.64
N LEU A 11 17.39 0.41 -23.45
CA LEU A 11 16.85 1.67 -24.02
C LEU A 11 16.65 1.60 -25.55
N THR A 12 17.53 0.89 -26.26
CA THR A 12 17.43 0.69 -27.70
C THR A 12 16.22 -0.15 -28.12
N GLU A 13 15.83 -1.11 -27.31
CA GLU A 13 14.63 -1.93 -27.53
C GLU A 13 13.37 -1.20 -27.04
N LEU A 14 13.45 -0.47 -25.95
CA LEU A 14 12.34 0.33 -25.45
C LEU A 14 11.90 1.38 -26.48
N ASN A 15 12.86 2.04 -27.15
CA ASN A 15 12.58 3.01 -28.21
C ASN A 15 11.97 2.37 -29.47
N LYS A 16 12.15 1.06 -29.69
CA LYS A 16 11.48 0.32 -30.77
C LYS A 16 10.06 -0.07 -30.38
N LEU A 17 9.85 -0.39 -29.10
CA LEU A 17 8.54 -0.75 -28.57
C LEU A 17 7.60 0.46 -28.47
N ILE A 18 8.15 1.64 -28.22
CA ILE A 18 7.40 2.90 -28.06
C ILE A 18 7.88 3.83 -29.19
N PRO A 19 7.24 3.84 -30.37
CA PRO A 19 7.63 4.69 -31.48
C PRO A 19 7.55 6.18 -31.10
N ALA A 20 8.38 6.98 -31.73
CA ALA A 20 8.47 8.42 -31.47
C ALA A 20 7.14 9.16 -31.72
N SER A 21 6.27 8.64 -32.58
CA SER A 21 4.90 9.14 -32.82
C SER A 21 3.97 8.96 -31.59
N ALA A 22 4.29 8.08 -30.66
CA ALA A 22 3.62 7.99 -29.37
C ALA A 22 4.09 9.07 -28.38
N ALA A 23 5.04 9.89 -28.75
CA ALA A 23 5.33 11.18 -28.11
C ALA A 23 4.14 12.10 -28.43
N LEU A 24 3.12 12.05 -27.58
CA LEU A 24 2.03 13.02 -27.52
C LEU A 24 2.65 14.43 -27.64
N GLU A 25 2.22 15.20 -28.63
CA GLU A 25 2.86 16.37 -29.26
C GLU A 25 3.38 17.48 -28.34
N GLU A 26 3.17 17.45 -27.04
CA GLU A 26 3.58 18.56 -26.16
C GLU A 26 4.40 18.17 -24.92
N THR A 27 4.63 16.90 -24.67
CA THR A 27 5.53 16.51 -23.57
C THR A 27 6.46 15.40 -24.02
N PRO A 28 7.80 15.59 -23.88
CA PRO A 28 8.70 14.45 -24.02
C PRO A 28 8.15 13.34 -23.13
N LEU A 29 8.09 12.09 -23.65
CA LEU A 29 7.71 10.93 -22.86
C LEU A 29 8.30 11.14 -21.47
N PRO A 30 7.47 11.36 -20.43
CA PRO A 30 8.01 11.61 -19.12
C PRO A 30 8.97 10.44 -18.90
N ARG A 31 10.21 10.72 -18.50
CA ARG A 31 11.22 9.68 -18.26
C ARG A 31 10.52 8.58 -17.49
N LEU A 32 10.07 7.55 -18.22
CA LEU A 32 9.26 6.50 -17.63
C LEU A 32 10.04 6.01 -16.43
N GLU A 33 9.43 6.04 -15.27
CA GLU A 33 10.10 5.58 -14.05
C GLU A 33 10.70 4.20 -14.33
N PRO A 34 11.88 3.86 -13.79
CA PRO A 34 12.61 2.62 -14.11
C PRO A 34 11.79 1.33 -13.94
N ARG A 35 10.60 1.43 -13.35
CA ARG A 35 9.71 0.29 -13.08
C ARG A 35 8.31 0.44 -13.66
N PHE A 36 8.15 1.31 -14.66
CA PHE A 36 6.87 1.42 -15.34
C PHE A 36 6.49 0.09 -16.01
N PRO A 37 5.27 -0.44 -15.81
CA PRO A 37 4.87 -1.73 -16.36
C PRO A 37 4.43 -1.62 -17.81
N LEU A 38 4.91 -2.54 -18.65
CA LEU A 38 4.54 -2.70 -20.05
C LEU A 38 3.93 -4.08 -20.26
N LEU A 39 2.81 -4.13 -20.99
CA LEU A 39 2.20 -5.38 -21.42
C LEU A 39 2.57 -5.61 -22.89
N VAL A 40 3.22 -6.74 -23.14
CA VAL A 40 3.77 -7.09 -24.46
C VAL A 40 3.25 -8.46 -24.86
N SER A 41 2.84 -8.63 -26.11
CA SER A 41 2.41 -9.93 -26.66
C SER A 41 3.56 -10.94 -26.69
N GLU A 42 3.30 -12.17 -27.06
CA GLU A 42 4.34 -13.21 -27.24
C GLU A 42 5.25 -12.89 -28.44
N GLU A 43 4.71 -12.17 -29.43
CA GLU A 43 5.46 -11.69 -30.60
C GLU A 43 6.27 -10.41 -30.31
N GLY A 44 6.27 -9.91 -29.08
CA GLY A 44 7.03 -8.72 -28.70
C GLY A 44 6.32 -7.39 -28.99
N GLN A 45 5.03 -7.37 -29.31
CA GLN A 45 4.29 -6.16 -29.60
C GLN A 45 3.68 -5.54 -28.33
N LEU A 46 3.79 -4.22 -28.20
CA LEU A 46 3.19 -3.50 -27.08
C LEU A 46 1.66 -3.47 -27.18
N HIS A 47 0.99 -3.78 -26.08
CA HIS A 47 -0.47 -3.62 -26.02
C HIS A 47 -0.84 -2.16 -25.76
N TRP A 48 -1.13 -1.43 -26.81
CA TRP A 48 -1.31 0.02 -26.81
C TRP A 48 -2.40 0.52 -25.87
N GLY A 49 -3.58 -0.08 -25.89
CA GLY A 49 -4.67 0.32 -25.00
C GLY A 49 -4.30 0.20 -23.52
N ALA A 50 -3.59 -0.87 -23.15
CA ALA A 50 -3.11 -1.03 -21.79
C ALA A 50 -2.00 -0.03 -21.44
N PHE A 51 -1.10 0.26 -22.37
CA PHE A 51 -0.04 1.25 -22.19
C PHE A 51 -0.63 2.65 -21.98
N ALA A 52 -1.56 3.09 -22.83
CA ALA A 52 -2.22 4.38 -22.71
C ALA A 52 -2.95 4.54 -21.38
N PHE A 53 -3.73 3.53 -20.96
CA PHE A 53 -4.40 3.52 -19.66
C PHE A 53 -3.42 3.60 -18.48
N LEU A 54 -2.33 2.86 -18.53
CA LEU A 54 -1.32 2.88 -17.47
C LEU A 54 -0.57 4.22 -17.44
N LEU A 55 -0.33 4.82 -18.60
CA LEU A 55 0.29 6.13 -18.71
C LEU A 55 -0.63 7.24 -18.18
N ASP A 56 -1.92 7.21 -18.51
CA ASP A 56 -2.92 8.12 -17.97
C ASP A 56 -3.01 7.98 -16.44
N THR A 57 -3.12 6.76 -15.93
CA THR A 57 -3.07 6.49 -14.50
C THR A 57 -1.78 7.03 -13.85
N PHE A 58 -0.64 6.93 -14.54
CA PHE A 58 0.64 7.46 -14.08
C PHE A 58 0.63 8.98 -14.01
N ARG A 59 0.01 9.68 -14.95
CA ARG A 59 -0.07 11.14 -15.00
C ARG A 59 -0.99 11.69 -13.92
N ILE A 60 -2.14 11.06 -13.71
CA ILE A 60 -3.16 11.51 -12.75
C ILE A 60 -2.75 11.21 -11.30
N ASP A 61 -2.15 10.06 -11.03
CA ASP A 61 -1.74 9.67 -9.67
C ASP A 61 -0.38 10.28 -9.29
N SER A 62 -0.39 11.45 -8.67
CA SER A 62 0.80 12.12 -8.14
C SER A 62 1.31 11.53 -6.81
N THR A 63 0.72 10.43 -6.32
CA THR A 63 1.02 9.89 -4.99
C THR A 63 2.26 8.99 -4.98
N ARG A 64 2.91 8.86 -3.81
CA ARG A 64 4.02 7.90 -3.57
C ARG A 64 3.64 6.43 -3.80
N SER A 65 2.37 6.12 -3.94
CA SER A 65 1.89 4.75 -4.20
C SER A 65 1.66 4.45 -5.68
N ARG A 66 1.98 5.39 -6.57
CA ARG A 66 1.82 5.28 -8.03
C ARG A 66 2.37 3.96 -8.58
N GLU A 67 3.63 3.64 -8.29
CA GLU A 67 4.28 2.39 -8.75
C GLU A 67 3.48 1.14 -8.37
N LYS A 68 2.98 1.09 -7.14
CA LYS A 68 2.18 -0.05 -6.67
C LYS A 68 0.81 -0.12 -7.31
N THR A 69 0.15 1.02 -7.53
CA THR A 69 -1.13 1.12 -8.23
C THR A 69 -0.98 0.66 -9.67
N LEU A 70 0.02 1.18 -10.38
CA LEU A 70 0.35 0.77 -11.75
C LEU A 70 0.64 -0.73 -11.84
N SER A 71 1.48 -1.27 -10.94
CA SER A 71 1.77 -2.70 -10.89
C SER A 71 0.50 -3.54 -10.71
N THR A 72 -0.39 -3.10 -9.82
CA THR A 72 -1.64 -3.81 -9.55
C THR A 72 -2.58 -3.78 -10.75
N TYR A 73 -2.68 -2.64 -11.43
CA TYR A 73 -3.49 -2.50 -12.64
C TYR A 73 -2.91 -3.31 -13.80
N ALA A 74 -1.60 -3.24 -14.00
CA ALA A 74 -0.93 -4.03 -15.04
C ALA A 74 -1.11 -5.56 -14.84
N GLU A 75 -0.98 -6.06 -13.60
CA GLU A 75 -1.25 -7.47 -13.28
C GLU A 75 -2.74 -7.84 -13.50
N GLY A 76 -3.64 -6.93 -13.17
CA GLY A 76 -5.08 -7.12 -13.41
C GLY A 76 -5.41 -7.17 -14.89
N LEU A 77 -4.87 -6.24 -15.68
CA LEU A 77 -5.04 -6.19 -17.13
C LEU A 77 -4.41 -7.39 -17.82
N LYS A 78 -3.15 -7.75 -17.46
CA LYS A 78 -2.52 -8.95 -17.98
C LYS A 78 -3.44 -10.16 -17.85
N SER A 79 -3.96 -10.38 -16.64
CA SER A 79 -4.84 -11.52 -16.37
C SER A 79 -6.16 -11.47 -17.16
N TRP A 80 -6.69 -10.28 -17.44
CA TRP A 80 -7.89 -10.09 -18.24
C TRP A 80 -7.62 -10.35 -19.72
N LEU A 81 -6.60 -9.73 -20.26
CA LEU A 81 -6.25 -9.84 -21.69
C LEU A 81 -5.86 -11.27 -22.06
N GLU A 82 -5.10 -11.97 -21.22
CA GLU A 82 -4.81 -13.40 -21.38
C GLU A 82 -6.09 -14.24 -21.37
N PHE A 83 -7.03 -13.92 -20.48
CA PHE A 83 -8.31 -14.64 -20.45
C PHE A 83 -9.14 -14.40 -21.71
N VAL A 84 -9.21 -13.16 -22.21
CA VAL A 84 -9.91 -12.82 -23.44
C VAL A 84 -9.31 -13.57 -24.62
N GLU A 85 -8.00 -13.51 -24.78
CA GLU A 85 -7.25 -14.19 -25.84
C GLU A 85 -7.45 -15.70 -25.82
N CYS A 86 -7.30 -16.34 -24.66
CA CYS A 86 -7.50 -17.80 -24.51
C CYS A 86 -8.94 -18.27 -24.80
N ASN A 87 -9.91 -17.37 -24.76
CA ASN A 87 -11.31 -17.69 -25.07
C ASN A 87 -11.73 -17.19 -26.48
N GLY A 88 -10.78 -16.81 -27.34
CA GLY A 88 -11.05 -16.32 -28.68
C GLY A 88 -11.86 -15.02 -28.72
N GLY A 89 -11.82 -14.25 -27.65
CA GLY A 89 -12.52 -12.98 -27.52
C GLY A 89 -11.71 -11.82 -28.10
N ASP A 90 -12.42 -10.73 -28.36
CA ASP A 90 -11.85 -9.46 -28.78
C ASP A 90 -11.92 -8.47 -27.61
N TRP A 91 -10.77 -7.99 -27.13
CA TRP A 91 -10.70 -7.03 -26.05
C TRP A 91 -11.30 -5.66 -26.42
N THR A 92 -11.39 -5.33 -27.73
CA THR A 92 -12.02 -4.09 -28.20
C THR A 92 -13.54 -4.15 -28.14
N ARG A 93 -14.10 -5.36 -28.07
CA ARG A 93 -15.56 -5.63 -28.00
C ARG A 93 -15.93 -6.42 -26.73
N PRO A 94 -15.75 -5.83 -25.53
CA PRO A 94 -16.01 -6.51 -24.28
C PRO A 94 -17.50 -6.82 -24.12
N THR A 95 -17.81 -7.96 -23.49
CA THR A 95 -19.19 -8.30 -23.12
C THR A 95 -19.33 -8.53 -21.62
N ALA A 96 -20.52 -8.24 -21.08
CA ALA A 96 -20.82 -8.52 -19.67
C ALA A 96 -20.76 -10.03 -19.36
N LEU A 97 -21.06 -10.89 -20.36
CA LEU A 97 -20.94 -12.33 -20.22
C LEU A 97 -19.46 -12.72 -20.04
N LEU A 98 -18.58 -12.26 -20.91
CA LEU A 98 -17.15 -12.55 -20.83
C LEU A 98 -16.54 -12.11 -19.49
N LEU A 99 -16.96 -10.96 -18.95
CA LEU A 99 -16.52 -10.52 -17.61
C LEU A 99 -17.06 -11.45 -16.51
N SER A 100 -18.28 -11.96 -16.63
CA SER A 100 -18.85 -12.91 -15.67
C SER A 100 -18.12 -14.25 -15.70
N GLU A 101 -17.74 -14.72 -16.89
CA GLU A 101 -16.92 -15.93 -17.06
C GLU A 101 -15.50 -15.74 -16.51
N TYR A 102 -14.88 -14.59 -16.75
CA TYR A 102 -13.60 -14.23 -16.13
C TYR A 102 -13.67 -14.28 -14.61
N ARG A 103 -14.72 -13.74 -14.01
CA ARG A 103 -14.90 -13.79 -12.53
C ARG A 103 -15.07 -15.22 -12.05
N ARG A 104 -15.80 -16.09 -12.77
CA ARG A 104 -15.88 -17.54 -12.47
C ARG A 104 -14.50 -18.19 -12.56
N PHE A 105 -13.77 -17.94 -13.64
CA PHE A 105 -12.41 -18.41 -13.84
C PHE A 105 -11.48 -18.01 -12.66
N LEU A 106 -11.53 -16.74 -12.23
CA LEU A 106 -10.76 -16.27 -11.09
C LEU A 106 -11.16 -16.97 -9.78
N SER A 107 -12.43 -17.31 -9.62
CA SER A 107 -12.97 -17.96 -8.42
C SER A 107 -12.66 -19.47 -8.38
N ALA A 108 -12.72 -20.16 -9.51
CA ALA A 108 -12.45 -21.58 -9.64
C ALA A 108 -10.96 -21.90 -9.58
N ALA A 109 -10.13 -21.05 -10.21
CA ALA A 109 -8.66 -21.14 -10.31
C ALA A 109 -8.11 -22.58 -10.36
N PRO A 110 -8.51 -23.43 -11.37
CA PRO A 110 -8.22 -24.87 -11.37
C PRO A 110 -6.72 -25.19 -11.34
N ASN A 111 -5.87 -24.28 -11.83
CA ASN A 111 -4.42 -24.46 -11.94
C ASN A 111 -3.62 -23.75 -10.84
N ARG A 112 -4.26 -23.26 -9.77
CA ARG A 112 -3.57 -22.58 -8.68
C ARG A 112 -3.61 -23.40 -7.40
N LYS A 113 -2.49 -23.47 -6.71
CA LYS A 113 -2.38 -24.08 -5.36
C LYS A 113 -3.36 -23.48 -4.34
N ARG A 114 -3.94 -22.30 -4.61
CA ARG A 114 -4.85 -21.59 -3.72
C ARG A 114 -5.84 -20.72 -4.50
N ARG A 115 -7.11 -20.77 -4.14
CA ARG A 115 -8.16 -19.88 -4.66
C ARG A 115 -7.80 -18.42 -4.39
N LEU A 116 -8.17 -17.54 -5.33
CA LEU A 116 -7.99 -16.10 -5.10
C LEU A 116 -8.96 -15.61 -4.02
N ALA A 117 -8.50 -14.66 -3.22
CA ALA A 117 -9.37 -13.97 -2.28
C ALA A 117 -10.39 -13.09 -3.03
N SER A 118 -11.59 -12.96 -2.47
CA SER A 118 -12.67 -12.14 -3.05
C SER A 118 -12.24 -10.69 -3.30
N GLU A 119 -11.38 -10.15 -2.44
CA GLU A 119 -10.80 -8.83 -2.59
C GLU A 119 -9.94 -8.72 -3.86
N THR A 120 -9.16 -9.77 -4.17
CA THR A 120 -8.34 -9.83 -5.37
C THR A 120 -9.21 -9.93 -6.62
N ILE A 121 -10.30 -10.73 -6.58
CA ILE A 121 -11.27 -10.84 -7.67
C ILE A 121 -11.94 -9.49 -7.91
N ASN A 122 -12.38 -8.84 -6.84
CA ASN A 122 -13.00 -7.51 -6.93
C ASN A 122 -12.03 -6.47 -7.48
N LEU A 123 -10.78 -6.49 -7.05
CA LEU A 123 -9.75 -5.57 -7.53
C LEU A 123 -9.48 -5.76 -9.02
N ARG A 124 -9.32 -7.00 -9.50
CA ARG A 124 -9.14 -7.30 -10.93
C ARG A 124 -10.35 -6.89 -11.75
N THR A 125 -11.57 -7.18 -11.27
CA THR A 125 -12.81 -6.74 -11.92
C THR A 125 -12.90 -5.21 -12.00
N THR A 126 -12.49 -4.51 -10.94
CA THR A 126 -12.43 -3.04 -10.93
C THR A 126 -11.41 -2.54 -11.95
N THR A 127 -10.21 -3.12 -12.01
CA THR A 127 -9.19 -2.76 -13.01
C THR A 127 -9.72 -2.87 -14.44
N VAL A 128 -10.40 -3.96 -14.77
CA VAL A 128 -11.02 -4.15 -16.09
C VAL A 128 -12.02 -3.03 -16.39
N ARG A 129 -12.88 -2.69 -15.45
CA ARG A 129 -13.87 -1.63 -15.64
C ARG A 129 -13.25 -0.24 -15.78
N GLU A 130 -12.24 0.08 -14.97
CA GLU A 130 -11.52 1.37 -15.07
C GLU A 130 -10.77 1.47 -16.43
N PHE A 131 -10.21 0.38 -16.91
CA PHE A 131 -9.62 0.30 -18.25
C PHE A 131 -10.62 0.64 -19.34
N TYR A 132 -11.82 0.03 -19.32
CA TYR A 132 -12.84 0.32 -20.33
C TYR A 132 -13.48 1.69 -20.15
N LYS A 133 -13.57 2.24 -18.96
CA LYS A 133 -13.96 3.65 -18.77
C LYS A 133 -12.96 4.62 -19.41
N PHE A 134 -11.67 4.33 -19.25
CA PHE A 134 -10.64 5.10 -19.92
C PHE A 134 -10.82 5.02 -21.45
N LEU A 135 -10.96 3.82 -22.01
CA LEU A 135 -11.13 3.62 -23.44
C LEU A 135 -12.41 4.24 -24.02
N GLU A 136 -13.48 4.35 -23.22
CA GLU A 136 -14.73 5.02 -23.63
C GLU A 136 -14.51 6.50 -23.99
N HIS A 137 -13.57 7.16 -23.31
CA HIS A 137 -13.30 8.58 -23.45
C HIS A 137 -12.01 8.88 -24.23
N TRP A 138 -11.23 7.85 -24.50
CA TRP A 138 -9.98 8.01 -25.22
C TRP A 138 -10.24 7.88 -26.72
N ASP A 139 -10.01 8.94 -27.46
CA ASP A 139 -10.24 9.06 -28.89
C ASP A 139 -9.16 8.40 -29.78
N GLY A 140 -8.15 7.78 -29.14
CA GLY A 140 -7.05 7.14 -29.88
C GLY A 140 -6.01 8.10 -30.43
N GLU A 141 -6.06 9.40 -30.08
CA GLU A 141 -5.02 10.36 -30.48
C GLU A 141 -3.62 9.85 -30.08
N GLY A 142 -2.70 9.94 -31.01
CA GLY A 142 -1.34 9.42 -30.89
C GLY A 142 -1.13 7.96 -31.30
N LEU A 143 -2.15 7.27 -31.82
CA LEU A 143 -2.08 5.88 -32.29
C LEU A 143 -2.51 5.71 -33.76
N ALA A 144 -2.67 6.78 -34.52
CA ALA A 144 -3.09 6.74 -35.91
C ALA A 144 -2.25 5.77 -36.78
N ASP A 145 -0.98 5.59 -36.46
CA ASP A 145 -0.06 4.70 -37.16
C ASP A 145 -0.14 3.23 -36.72
N SER A 146 -0.80 2.90 -35.60
CA SER A 146 -0.88 1.53 -35.05
C SER A 146 -2.19 0.81 -35.39
N GLY A 147 -3.04 1.36 -36.26
CA GLY A 147 -4.22 0.66 -36.84
C GLY A 147 -5.38 0.41 -35.87
N GLY A 148 -5.44 1.08 -34.75
CA GLY A 148 -6.40 0.76 -33.70
C GLY A 148 -7.48 1.83 -33.49
N SER A 149 -8.42 2.00 -34.41
CA SER A 149 -9.72 2.57 -34.05
C SER A 149 -10.61 1.46 -33.47
N TRP A 150 -11.08 1.62 -32.22
CA TRP A 150 -12.12 0.73 -31.69
C TRP A 150 -13.47 1.43 -31.62
N GLU A 151 -14.51 0.62 -31.78
CA GLU A 151 -15.87 1.10 -31.64
C GLU A 151 -16.19 1.38 -30.17
N THR A 152 -16.60 2.59 -29.84
CA THR A 152 -16.95 2.98 -28.45
C THR A 152 -18.30 2.39 -28.02
N GLU A 153 -19.21 2.08 -28.94
CA GLU A 153 -20.54 1.59 -28.60
C GLU A 153 -20.55 0.24 -27.85
N PRO A 154 -19.77 -0.80 -28.23
CA PRO A 154 -19.65 -2.03 -27.44
C PRO A 154 -19.13 -1.78 -26.04
N ILE A 155 -18.19 -0.82 -25.88
CA ILE A 155 -17.64 -0.44 -24.58
C ILE A 155 -18.69 0.22 -23.70
N LYS A 156 -19.50 1.16 -24.24
CA LYS A 156 -20.60 1.81 -23.51
C LYS A 156 -21.63 0.79 -23.03
N GLN A 157 -22.03 -0.14 -23.91
CA GLN A 157 -22.96 -1.21 -23.54
C GLN A 157 -22.39 -2.13 -22.46
N PHE A 158 -21.11 -2.49 -22.54
CA PHE A 158 -20.41 -3.25 -21.53
C PHE A 158 -20.43 -2.52 -20.17
N LEU A 159 -20.05 -1.25 -20.13
CA LEU A 159 -20.02 -0.45 -18.90
C LEU A 159 -21.41 -0.30 -18.29
N ALA A 160 -22.43 -0.02 -19.10
CA ALA A 160 -23.82 0.08 -18.64
C ALA A 160 -24.29 -1.23 -17.99
N ARG A 161 -24.10 -2.38 -18.68
CA ARG A 161 -24.50 -3.70 -18.16
C ARG A 161 -23.71 -4.15 -16.95
N THR A 162 -22.44 -3.76 -16.84
CA THR A 162 -21.57 -4.13 -15.71
C THR A 162 -21.63 -3.15 -14.54
N SER A 163 -22.32 -2.02 -14.65
CA SER A 163 -22.49 -1.02 -13.59
C SER A 163 -23.09 -1.60 -12.30
N ARG A 164 -24.03 -2.54 -12.44
CA ARG A 164 -24.74 -3.20 -11.34
C ARG A 164 -24.09 -4.51 -10.88
N LEU A 165 -22.90 -4.86 -11.38
CA LEU A 165 -22.21 -6.07 -10.97
C LEU A 165 -21.90 -6.06 -9.45
N ARG A 166 -22.52 -6.97 -8.72
CA ARG A 166 -22.27 -7.11 -7.28
C ARG A 166 -20.83 -7.54 -7.03
N ARG A 167 -20.18 -6.91 -6.06
CA ARG A 167 -18.86 -7.33 -5.59
C ARG A 167 -18.95 -8.78 -5.05
N ALA A 168 -17.92 -9.58 -5.30
CA ALA A 168 -17.81 -10.88 -4.65
C ALA A 168 -17.78 -10.65 -3.13
N LYS A 169 -18.60 -11.42 -2.40
CA LYS A 169 -18.68 -11.34 -0.94
C LYS A 169 -17.29 -11.61 -0.35
N ALA A 170 -16.66 -10.62 0.21
CA ALA A 170 -15.44 -10.78 0.97
C ALA A 170 -15.81 -11.27 2.38
N TYR A 171 -15.33 -12.44 2.75
CA TYR A 171 -15.36 -12.84 4.15
C TYR A 171 -14.38 -11.94 4.89
N LYS A 172 -14.88 -10.98 5.64
CA LYS A 172 -14.04 -10.22 6.57
C LYS A 172 -13.42 -11.21 7.54
N ARG A 173 -12.16 -11.57 7.32
CA ARG A 173 -11.41 -12.36 8.32
C ARG A 173 -11.45 -11.55 9.61
N LYS A 174 -11.88 -12.18 10.70
CA LYS A 174 -11.75 -11.59 12.02
C LYS A 174 -10.27 -11.25 12.21
N VAL A 175 -9.99 -9.98 12.23
CA VAL A 175 -8.64 -9.51 12.53
C VAL A 175 -8.46 -9.67 14.03
N ARG A 176 -7.45 -10.43 14.45
CA ARG A 176 -7.14 -10.59 15.86
C ARG A 176 -5.94 -9.70 16.25
N ALA A 177 -5.92 -9.26 17.48
CA ALA A 177 -4.74 -8.76 18.13
C ALA A 177 -3.75 -9.89 18.42
N MET A 178 -2.48 -9.57 18.60
CA MET A 178 -1.50 -10.50 19.15
C MET A 178 -1.73 -10.63 20.66
N SER A 179 -1.50 -11.82 21.21
CA SER A 179 -1.51 -11.99 22.65
C SER A 179 -0.26 -11.32 23.30
N PRO A 180 -0.28 -11.06 24.60
CA PRO A 180 0.91 -10.56 25.29
C PRO A 180 2.13 -11.47 25.11
N GLU A 181 1.93 -12.79 25.15
CA GLU A 181 2.99 -13.79 24.97
C GLU A 181 3.54 -13.75 23.53
N GLU A 182 2.67 -13.71 22.51
CA GLU A 182 3.08 -13.57 21.12
C GLU A 182 3.86 -12.26 20.89
N THR A 183 3.44 -11.19 21.54
CA THR A 183 4.08 -9.87 21.48
C THR A 183 5.47 -9.91 22.09
N SER A 184 5.61 -10.47 23.30
CA SER A 184 6.87 -10.61 24.01
C SER A 184 7.86 -11.49 23.25
N LEU A 185 7.42 -12.67 22.78
CA LEU A 185 8.24 -13.59 21.98
C LEU A 185 8.74 -12.93 20.70
N MET A 186 7.87 -12.20 19.99
CA MET A 186 8.25 -11.48 18.77
C MET A 186 9.25 -10.36 19.06
N ALA A 187 9.05 -9.58 20.16
CA ALA A 187 9.97 -8.52 20.55
C ALA A 187 11.37 -9.06 20.88
N ALA A 188 11.45 -10.20 21.58
CA ALA A 188 12.69 -10.87 21.93
C ALA A 188 13.42 -11.51 20.73
N THR A 189 12.67 -12.00 19.73
CA THR A 189 13.24 -12.72 18.58
C THR A 189 13.69 -11.77 17.46
N LEU A 190 13.02 -10.62 17.31
CA LEU A 190 13.38 -9.65 16.30
C LEU A 190 14.69 -8.93 16.67
N LYS A 191 15.67 -8.96 15.76
CA LYS A 191 16.92 -8.21 15.93
C LYS A 191 16.75 -6.74 15.50
N MET A 192 17.58 -5.84 16.04
CA MET A 192 17.69 -4.46 15.55
C MET A 192 17.96 -4.42 14.04
N PRO A 193 17.37 -3.48 13.29
CA PRO A 193 16.41 -2.46 13.73
C PRO A 193 14.95 -2.93 13.78
N TYR A 194 14.68 -4.18 13.41
CA TYR A 194 13.30 -4.69 13.23
C TYR A 194 12.53 -4.79 14.57
N SER A 195 13.22 -5.05 15.68
CA SER A 195 12.60 -5.02 17.01
C SER A 195 12.10 -3.63 17.37
N LEU A 196 12.91 -2.60 17.12
CA LEU A 196 12.48 -1.22 17.36
C LEU A 196 11.35 -0.79 16.40
N MET A 197 11.37 -1.19 15.13
CA MET A 197 10.26 -0.98 14.19
C MET A 197 8.96 -1.65 14.66
N PHE A 198 9.08 -2.81 15.31
CA PHE A 198 7.95 -3.51 15.90
C PHE A 198 7.37 -2.72 17.09
N LEU A 199 8.22 -2.22 17.98
CA LEU A 199 7.80 -1.34 19.09
C LEU A 199 7.13 -0.07 18.59
N TRP A 200 7.63 0.54 17.50
CA TRP A 200 6.96 1.66 16.85
C TRP A 200 5.53 1.34 16.42
N THR A 201 5.32 0.16 15.83
CA THR A 201 3.97 -0.24 15.41
C THR A 201 3.06 -0.52 16.60
N LEU A 202 3.60 -1.13 17.67
CA LEU A 202 2.86 -1.42 18.89
C LEU A 202 2.54 -0.17 19.71
N GLY A 203 3.47 0.79 19.80
CA GLY A 203 3.30 1.98 20.64
C GLY A 203 2.54 3.13 19.96
N THR A 204 2.50 3.15 18.63
CA THR A 204 1.86 4.25 17.88
C THR A 204 0.73 3.81 16.98
N GLY A 205 0.57 2.52 16.74
CA GLY A 205 -0.34 1.99 15.72
C GLY A 205 0.03 2.36 14.28
N ALA A 206 1.22 2.91 14.02
CA ALA A 206 1.66 3.33 12.69
C ALA A 206 1.68 2.15 11.70
N ARG A 207 1.40 2.44 10.42
CA ARG A 207 1.55 1.42 9.37
C ARG A 207 3.04 1.10 9.17
N ARG A 208 3.34 -0.15 8.82
CA ARG A 208 4.74 -0.59 8.58
C ARG A 208 5.46 0.26 7.52
N THR A 209 4.74 0.81 6.53
CA THR A 209 5.31 1.74 5.54
C THR A 209 5.70 3.05 6.20
N THR A 210 4.83 3.61 7.04
CA THR A 210 5.10 4.83 7.80
C THR A 210 6.32 4.66 8.69
N VAL A 211 6.42 3.54 9.41
CA VAL A 211 7.59 3.25 10.26
C VAL A 211 8.88 3.11 9.42
N ALA A 212 8.82 2.38 8.30
CA ALA A 212 9.98 2.22 7.42
C ALA A 212 10.43 3.55 6.77
N ASP A 213 9.48 4.46 6.57
CA ASP A 213 9.72 5.75 5.92
C ASP A 213 10.09 6.89 6.90
N LEU A 214 10.20 6.60 8.20
CA LEU A 214 10.63 7.60 9.18
C LEU A 214 11.99 8.20 8.84
N ASP A 215 12.08 9.52 8.99
CA ASP A 215 13.25 10.31 8.69
C ASP A 215 13.85 10.92 9.97
N LEU A 216 15.16 11.12 10.01
CA LEU A 216 15.84 11.73 11.15
C LEU A 216 15.32 13.14 11.47
N THR A 217 14.92 13.88 10.46
CA THR A 217 14.38 15.24 10.61
C THR A 217 13.05 15.28 11.35
N GLN A 218 12.33 14.16 11.40
CA GLN A 218 11.06 14.03 12.10
C GLN A 218 11.23 13.69 13.59
N LEU A 219 12.40 13.17 13.97
CA LEU A 219 12.63 12.77 15.37
C LEU A 219 12.77 13.98 16.28
N PRO A 220 12.26 13.92 17.51
CA PRO A 220 12.48 14.98 18.48
C PRO A 220 13.95 15.05 18.83
N LYS A 221 14.46 16.27 19.10
CA LYS A 221 15.85 16.47 19.56
C LYS A 221 16.09 15.85 20.95
N ASN A 222 15.08 15.94 21.80
CA ASN A 222 15.07 15.38 23.15
C ASN A 222 13.77 14.61 23.35
N ALA A 223 13.82 13.51 24.11
CA ALA A 223 12.63 12.76 24.47
C ALA A 223 11.87 13.51 25.57
N LEU A 224 10.73 14.09 25.21
CA LEU A 224 9.76 14.66 26.15
C LEU A 224 8.80 13.59 26.64
N ASN A 225 7.99 13.87 27.67
CA ASN A 225 6.97 12.95 28.16
C ASN A 225 6.06 12.45 27.06
N VAL A 226 5.67 13.34 26.14
CA VAL A 226 4.93 13.01 24.92
C VAL A 226 5.53 13.77 23.76
N ASN A 227 5.75 13.07 22.67
CA ASN A 227 6.30 13.64 21.44
C ASN A 227 5.28 13.49 20.31
N TYR A 228 5.22 14.48 19.43
CA TYR A 228 4.39 14.45 18.22
C TYR A 228 5.31 14.41 17.02
N ILE A 229 5.12 13.39 16.18
CA ILE A 229 5.91 13.19 14.97
C ILE A 229 5.01 13.30 13.77
N GLU A 230 5.20 14.36 13.00
CA GLU A 230 4.47 14.55 11.76
C GLU A 230 4.90 13.51 10.72
N THR A 231 3.93 12.80 10.18
CA THR A 231 4.17 11.82 9.10
C THR A 231 3.18 12.01 7.96
N ARG A 232 3.64 11.74 6.74
CA ARG A 232 2.79 11.76 5.56
C ARG A 232 2.26 10.36 5.27
N MET A 233 0.95 10.25 5.14
CA MET A 233 0.25 9.03 4.79
C MET A 233 0.04 8.90 3.28
N LYS A 234 -0.42 7.70 2.87
CA LYS A 234 -0.91 7.48 1.50
C LYS A 234 -2.00 8.51 1.16
N GLY A 235 -1.88 9.16 -0.01
CA GLY A 235 -2.79 10.23 -0.44
C GLY A 235 -2.39 11.64 0.05
N GLY A 236 -1.14 11.81 0.55
CA GLY A 236 -0.61 13.13 0.95
C GLY A 236 -1.11 13.63 2.31
N LYS A 237 -2.02 12.92 2.97
CA LYS A 237 -2.53 13.30 4.28
C LYS A 237 -1.43 13.31 5.32
N VAL A 238 -1.33 14.41 6.03
CA VAL A 238 -0.40 14.59 7.16
C VAL A 238 -1.10 14.17 8.45
N ILE A 239 -0.41 13.43 9.29
CA ILE A 239 -0.86 13.04 10.62
C ILE A 239 0.26 13.20 11.64
N ASN A 240 -0.10 13.45 12.89
CA ASN A 240 0.81 13.42 14.00
C ASN A 240 0.73 12.07 14.72
N LEU A 241 1.83 11.34 14.73
CA LEU A 241 1.98 10.16 15.58
C LEU A 241 2.31 10.63 17.00
N VAL A 242 1.58 10.09 17.97
CA VAL A 242 1.88 10.29 19.37
C VAL A 242 2.92 9.25 19.79
N VAL A 243 4.06 9.72 20.29
CA VAL A 243 5.21 8.88 20.64
C VAL A 243 5.59 9.16 22.09
N THR A 244 5.65 8.11 22.90
CA THR A 244 6.03 8.21 24.32
C THR A 244 7.50 8.55 24.47
N SER A 245 7.89 9.07 25.65
CA SER A 245 9.28 9.40 25.93
C SER A 245 10.19 8.16 25.83
N ARG A 246 9.72 7.01 26.28
CA ARG A 246 10.47 5.75 26.26
C ARG A 246 10.80 5.31 24.83
N LEU A 247 9.80 5.34 23.93
CA LEU A 247 9.99 4.97 22.53
C LEU A 247 10.87 6.00 21.78
N ALA A 248 10.68 7.29 22.07
CA ALA A 248 11.52 8.36 21.54
C ALA A 248 12.98 8.17 21.97
N GLN A 249 13.25 7.96 23.26
CA GLN A 249 14.59 7.75 23.80
C GLN A 249 15.26 6.52 23.19
N ARG A 250 14.58 5.37 23.18
CA ARG A 250 15.09 4.15 22.52
C ARG A 250 15.46 4.38 21.05
N THR A 251 14.70 5.25 20.37
CA THR A 251 14.98 5.57 18.95
C THR A 251 16.20 6.48 18.82
N LEU A 252 16.36 7.46 19.70
CA LEU A 252 17.55 8.32 19.74
C LEU A 252 18.81 7.51 20.07
N ASP A 253 18.75 6.61 21.05
CA ASP A 253 19.85 5.71 21.42
C ASP A 253 20.25 4.80 20.26
N TYR A 254 19.26 4.24 19.56
CA TYR A 254 19.49 3.47 18.33
C TYR A 254 20.19 4.33 17.27
N CYS A 255 19.77 5.57 17.07
CA CYS A 255 20.39 6.48 16.10
C CYS A 255 21.84 6.78 16.43
N GLN A 256 22.14 7.03 17.70
CA GLN A 256 23.49 7.32 18.18
C GLN A 256 24.43 6.10 18.14
N THR A 257 23.90 4.91 18.24
CA THR A 257 24.69 3.68 18.34
C THR A 257 24.63 2.84 17.06
N SER A 258 23.64 1.96 16.97
CA SER A 258 23.54 0.94 15.93
C SER A 258 23.34 1.51 14.53
N ARG A 259 22.56 2.60 14.40
CA ARG A 259 22.35 3.26 13.12
C ARG A 259 23.63 3.93 12.61
N ASN A 260 24.37 4.62 13.49
CA ASN A 260 25.62 5.27 13.09
C ASN A 260 26.65 4.23 12.65
N LYS A 261 26.78 3.09 13.36
CA LYS A 261 27.61 1.96 12.92
C LYS A 261 27.19 1.42 11.56
N ALA A 262 25.88 1.25 11.34
CA ALA A 262 25.38 0.78 10.06
C ALA A 262 25.64 1.80 8.93
N ALA A 263 25.42 3.09 9.18
CA ALA A 263 25.65 4.16 8.21
C ALA A 263 27.10 4.24 7.74
N ALA A 264 28.06 3.94 8.60
CA ALA A 264 29.48 3.88 8.27
C ALA A 264 29.82 2.78 7.25
N ASN A 265 28.98 1.76 7.11
CA ASN A 265 29.14 0.67 6.14
C ASN A 265 28.58 1.02 4.73
N SER A 266 28.09 2.22 4.51
CA SER A 266 27.51 2.65 3.22
C SER A 266 28.17 3.93 2.72
N THR A 267 28.43 3.96 1.40
CA THR A 267 28.87 5.18 0.72
C THR A 267 27.68 6.14 0.44
N GLU A 268 26.46 5.63 0.43
CA GLU A 268 25.25 6.41 0.21
C GLU A 268 24.75 7.01 1.53
N ARG A 269 24.68 8.34 1.60
CA ARG A 269 24.09 9.03 2.75
C ARG A 269 22.56 8.98 2.67
N THR A 270 21.92 8.69 3.78
CA THR A 270 20.46 8.68 3.89
C THR A 270 20.01 9.26 5.24
N SER A 271 18.91 10.02 5.19
CA SER A 271 18.24 10.55 6.38
C SER A 271 17.25 9.55 7.01
N ARG A 272 17.05 8.37 6.42
CA ARG A 272 16.16 7.34 6.99
C ARG A 272 16.62 6.89 8.37
N VAL A 273 15.65 6.76 9.31
CA VAL A 273 15.92 6.30 10.67
C VAL A 273 16.44 4.87 10.68
N PHE A 274 15.73 3.95 10.03
CA PHE A 274 16.02 2.52 10.12
C PHE A 274 16.92 2.05 8.99
N LEU A 275 18.13 1.57 9.32
CA LEU A 275 19.11 1.03 8.39
C LEU A 275 19.36 -0.46 8.66
N ASN A 276 19.59 -1.22 7.60
CA ASN A 276 20.10 -2.59 7.72
C ASN A 276 21.62 -2.59 8.02
N SER A 277 22.20 -3.76 8.26
CA SER A 277 23.65 -3.91 8.58
C SER A 277 24.59 -3.39 7.48
N ARG A 278 24.11 -3.19 6.24
CA ARG A 278 24.88 -2.64 5.13
C ARG A 278 24.69 -1.11 4.97
N GLY A 279 24.06 -0.44 5.93
CA GLY A 279 23.79 1.00 5.90
C GLY A 279 22.68 1.42 4.93
N ARG A 280 21.98 0.49 4.29
CA ARG A 280 20.87 0.81 3.37
C ARG A 280 19.55 0.92 4.13
N PRO A 281 18.64 1.82 3.72
CA PRO A 281 17.31 1.95 4.33
C PRO A 281 16.55 0.64 4.39
N VAL A 282 15.94 0.37 5.55
CA VAL A 282 15.01 -0.76 5.69
C VAL A 282 13.73 -0.46 4.96
N THR A 283 13.40 -1.26 3.95
CA THR A 283 12.14 -1.12 3.24
C THR A 283 11.00 -1.80 4.00
N SER A 284 9.77 -1.34 3.77
CA SER A 284 8.57 -2.00 4.30
C SER A 284 8.49 -3.50 3.92
N LYS A 285 9.04 -3.89 2.74
CA LYS A 285 9.13 -5.29 2.29
C LYS A 285 10.14 -6.07 3.13
N SER A 286 11.34 -5.52 3.35
CA SER A 286 12.38 -6.20 4.14
C SER A 286 11.97 -6.35 5.62
N TYR A 287 11.29 -5.36 6.19
CA TYR A 287 10.70 -5.48 7.53
C TYR A 287 9.65 -6.60 7.59
N TYR A 288 8.72 -6.65 6.61
CA TYR A 288 7.75 -7.74 6.53
C TYR A 288 8.43 -9.11 6.48
N GLN A 289 9.46 -9.26 5.67
CA GLN A 289 10.20 -10.52 5.54
C GLN A 289 10.93 -10.92 6.83
N ALA A 290 11.57 -9.95 7.51
CA ALA A 290 12.22 -10.21 8.79
C ALA A 290 11.20 -10.64 9.86
N PHE A 291 10.08 -9.94 9.94
CA PHE A 291 8.98 -10.28 10.85
C PHE A 291 8.43 -11.69 10.58
N ARG A 292 8.18 -12.05 9.31
CA ARG A 292 7.65 -13.37 8.94
C ARG A 292 8.65 -14.48 9.21
N ARG A 293 9.96 -14.24 9.09
CA ARG A 293 10.99 -15.21 9.48
C ARG A 293 10.98 -15.44 10.98
N ALA A 294 10.96 -14.38 11.79
CA ALA A 294 10.86 -14.50 13.24
C ALA A 294 9.59 -15.26 13.67
N ALA A 295 8.44 -14.89 13.13
CA ALA A 295 7.17 -15.59 13.38
C ALA A 295 7.23 -17.09 13.01
N LYS A 296 7.88 -17.43 11.88
CA LYS A 296 8.06 -18.84 11.46
C LYS A 296 8.93 -19.62 12.44
N VAL A 297 10.02 -19.04 12.92
CA VAL A 297 10.91 -19.66 13.93
C VAL A 297 10.13 -19.98 15.21
N LEU A 298 9.24 -19.09 15.61
CA LEU A 298 8.40 -19.24 16.80
C LEU A 298 7.14 -20.13 16.57
N GLY A 299 6.90 -20.61 15.37
CA GLY A 299 5.65 -21.32 15.02
C GLY A 299 4.41 -20.44 15.06
N LEU A 300 4.56 -19.09 15.06
CA LEU A 300 3.45 -18.16 15.21
C LEU A 300 2.86 -17.76 13.85
N ASN A 301 1.52 -17.69 13.80
CA ASN A 301 0.81 -17.18 12.63
C ASN A 301 0.44 -15.70 12.81
N VAL A 302 1.46 -14.83 12.87
CA VAL A 302 1.32 -13.40 13.07
C VAL A 302 1.93 -12.60 11.90
N THR A 303 1.48 -11.37 11.74
CA THR A 303 1.94 -10.44 10.68
C THR A 303 2.17 -9.05 11.26
N PRO A 304 3.00 -8.19 10.64
CA PRO A 304 3.20 -6.82 11.12
C PRO A 304 1.92 -5.98 11.18
N HIS A 305 0.88 -6.34 10.42
CA HIS A 305 -0.38 -5.63 10.49
C HIS A 305 -1.16 -5.95 11.77
N MET A 306 -0.95 -7.15 12.33
CA MET A 306 -1.56 -7.54 13.61
C MET A 306 -1.02 -6.71 14.78
N SER A 307 0.25 -6.26 14.76
CA SER A 307 0.77 -5.36 15.80
C SER A 307 0.00 -4.04 15.86
N ARG A 308 -0.40 -3.49 14.72
CA ARG A 308 -1.28 -2.32 14.69
C ARG A 308 -2.69 -2.61 15.23
N HIS A 309 -3.21 -3.83 14.99
CA HIS A 309 -4.47 -4.25 15.60
C HIS A 309 -4.35 -4.47 17.10
N THR A 310 -3.19 -4.94 17.56
CA THR A 310 -2.87 -5.05 18.97
C THR A 310 -2.90 -3.67 19.65
N PHE A 311 -2.25 -2.68 19.07
CA PHE A 311 -2.34 -1.30 19.54
C PHE A 311 -3.81 -0.83 19.61
N ALA A 312 -4.58 -1.02 18.52
CA ALA A 312 -5.98 -0.59 18.49
C ALA A 312 -6.85 -1.28 19.56
N ALA A 313 -6.63 -2.58 19.79
CA ALA A 313 -7.37 -3.35 20.79
C ALA A 313 -7.03 -2.89 22.22
N HIS A 314 -5.75 -2.65 22.51
CA HIS A 314 -5.31 -2.16 23.82
C HIS A 314 -5.84 -0.74 24.07
N MET A 315 -5.67 0.17 23.10
CA MET A 315 -6.22 1.52 23.21
C MET A 315 -7.73 1.51 23.43
N LYS A 316 -8.45 0.67 22.69
CA LYS A 316 -9.89 0.54 22.88
C LYS A 316 -10.25 0.13 24.30
N SER A 317 -9.62 -0.90 24.83
CA SER A 317 -9.87 -1.37 26.19
C SER A 317 -9.58 -0.31 27.25
N ARG A 318 -8.47 0.45 27.09
CA ARG A 318 -8.10 1.53 28.02
C ARG A 318 -9.06 2.71 27.96
N LEU A 319 -9.41 3.16 26.78
CA LEU A 319 -10.33 4.28 26.60
C LEU A 319 -11.75 3.95 27.05
N GLU A 320 -12.25 2.73 26.78
CA GLU A 320 -13.56 2.27 27.29
C GLU A 320 -13.57 2.15 28.83
N GLU A 321 -12.45 1.79 29.45
CA GLU A 321 -12.34 1.81 30.91
C GLU A 321 -12.40 3.25 31.46
N MET A 322 -11.78 4.19 30.79
CA MET A 322 -11.84 5.60 31.17
C MET A 322 -13.25 6.19 30.99
N GLU A 323 -13.94 5.86 29.91
CA GLU A 323 -15.35 6.20 29.71
C GLU A 323 -16.23 5.67 30.84
N ARG A 324 -16.02 4.39 31.25
CA ARG A 324 -16.75 3.79 32.38
C ARG A 324 -16.47 4.49 33.72
N ARG A 325 -15.28 5.08 33.88
CA ARG A 325 -14.92 5.89 35.05
C ARG A 325 -15.40 7.34 34.97
N GLY A 326 -16.18 7.70 33.96
CA GLY A 326 -16.79 9.01 33.80
C GLY A 326 -16.00 10.02 32.97
N ALA A 327 -14.92 9.59 32.28
CA ALA A 327 -14.22 10.47 31.36
C ALA A 327 -15.09 10.76 30.12
N ASN A 328 -15.21 12.03 29.75
CA ASN A 328 -15.94 12.45 28.57
C ASN A 328 -15.13 12.23 27.29
N ILE A 329 -14.95 10.98 26.94
CA ILE A 329 -14.14 10.54 25.79
C ILE A 329 -15.02 9.68 24.86
N ASN A 330 -14.84 9.78 23.56
CA ASN A 330 -15.40 8.82 22.61
C ASN A 330 -14.27 7.91 22.10
N SER A 331 -14.13 6.73 22.70
CA SER A 331 -13.06 5.78 22.43
C SER A 331 -12.93 5.43 20.96
N ILE A 332 -14.04 5.24 20.23
CA ILE A 332 -14.05 4.90 18.81
C ILE A 332 -13.47 6.05 17.98
N LYS A 333 -13.87 7.29 18.25
CA LYS A 333 -13.37 8.46 17.52
C LYS A 333 -11.88 8.68 17.77
N VAL A 334 -11.42 8.54 19.02
CA VAL A 334 -10.01 8.66 19.38
C VAL A 334 -9.18 7.61 18.62
N ILE A 335 -9.61 6.35 18.61
CA ILE A 335 -8.90 5.28 17.90
C ILE A 335 -8.88 5.51 16.39
N GLN A 336 -10.00 5.90 15.80
CA GLN A 336 -10.06 6.23 14.38
C GLN A 336 -9.08 7.34 14.03
N HIS A 337 -8.95 8.32 14.91
CA HIS A 337 -8.00 9.42 14.79
C HIS A 337 -6.53 8.92 14.87
N LEU A 338 -6.16 8.24 15.96
CA LEU A 338 -4.80 7.71 16.15
C LEU A 338 -4.38 6.75 15.03
N LEU A 339 -5.31 5.99 14.50
CA LEU A 339 -5.05 5.09 13.38
C LEU A 339 -5.14 5.76 12.01
N ALA A 340 -5.55 7.02 11.91
CA ALA A 340 -5.78 7.73 10.65
C ALA A 340 -6.58 6.88 9.65
N HIS A 341 -7.76 6.39 10.08
CA HIS A 341 -8.68 5.69 9.20
C HIS A 341 -9.37 6.69 8.27
N ASN A 342 -9.29 6.46 6.97
CA ASN A 342 -9.85 7.35 5.95
C ASN A 342 -11.38 7.28 5.91
N SER A 343 -12.07 8.20 6.59
CA SER A 343 -13.34 8.70 6.10
C SER A 343 -13.25 10.23 6.02
N ALA A 344 -13.85 10.82 4.99
CA ALA A 344 -13.74 12.26 4.70
C ALA A 344 -14.29 13.16 5.81
N GLU A 345 -15.21 12.65 6.64
CA GLU A 345 -15.78 13.33 7.81
C GLU A 345 -14.81 13.53 8.98
N THR A 346 -13.66 12.82 8.94
CA THR A 346 -12.70 12.84 10.05
C THR A 346 -11.79 14.07 10.06
N THR A 347 -11.72 14.86 9.00
CA THR A 347 -10.78 15.99 8.92
C THR A 347 -11.25 17.20 9.76
N GLU A 348 -12.52 17.45 9.81
CA GLU A 348 -13.09 18.55 10.64
C GLU A 348 -13.07 18.19 12.12
N LEU A 349 -13.37 16.95 12.47
CA LEU A 349 -13.22 16.42 13.83
C LEU A 349 -11.75 16.37 14.28
N TYR A 350 -10.81 16.25 13.35
CA TYR A 350 -9.38 16.27 13.63
C TYR A 350 -8.89 17.60 14.15
N LEU A 351 -9.24 18.69 13.49
CA LEU A 351 -8.85 20.04 13.91
C LEU A 351 -9.45 20.43 15.27
N ALA A 352 -10.65 19.92 15.57
CA ALA A 352 -11.29 20.13 16.87
C ALA A 352 -10.71 19.23 17.98
N SER A 353 -10.14 18.05 17.67
CA SER A 353 -9.65 17.09 18.67
C SER A 353 -8.15 17.14 18.90
N VAL A 354 -7.35 17.70 17.99
CA VAL A 354 -5.90 17.91 18.18
C VAL A 354 -5.61 18.98 19.22
N SER A 355 -6.53 19.93 19.44
CA SER A 355 -6.44 20.87 20.56
C SER A 355 -6.81 20.22 21.91
N SER A 356 -7.21 18.95 21.93
CA SER A 356 -7.64 18.25 23.15
C SER A 356 -7.30 16.75 23.10
N ILE A 357 -6.02 16.40 22.88
CA ILE A 357 -5.54 15.15 23.47
C ILE A 357 -5.53 15.45 24.99
N ASP A 358 -6.59 15.07 25.66
CA ASP A 358 -6.71 15.28 27.07
C ASP A 358 -5.69 14.41 27.83
N SER A 359 -5.45 14.75 29.09
CA SER A 359 -4.56 14.00 29.97
C SER A 359 -4.92 12.51 30.06
N GLY A 360 -6.20 12.17 29.84
CA GLY A 360 -6.70 10.81 29.84
C GLY A 360 -6.25 9.98 28.65
N THR A 361 -6.35 10.52 27.43
CA THR A 361 -5.86 9.84 26.21
C THR A 361 -4.35 9.63 26.29
N LEU A 362 -3.59 10.61 26.77
CA LEU A 362 -2.15 10.48 27.00
C LEU A 362 -1.84 9.38 27.98
N ARG A 363 -2.56 9.30 29.09
CA ARG A 363 -2.41 8.24 30.08
C ARG A 363 -2.69 6.88 29.50
N ALA A 364 -3.75 6.71 28.70
CA ALA A 364 -4.06 5.45 28.03
C ALA A 364 -2.95 5.01 27.04
N ILE A 365 -2.29 5.95 26.35
CA ILE A 365 -1.15 5.65 25.48
C ILE A 365 0.05 5.15 26.31
N LEU A 366 0.39 5.83 27.40
CA LEU A 366 1.49 5.45 28.29
C LEU A 366 1.25 4.07 28.92
N GLU A 367 0.06 3.83 29.47
CA GLU A 367 -0.32 2.55 30.05
C GLU A 367 -0.32 1.41 29.01
N THR A 368 -0.67 1.71 27.76
CA THR A 368 -0.61 0.72 26.66
C THR A 368 0.85 0.36 26.33
N GLU A 369 1.76 1.33 26.32
CA GLU A 369 3.16 1.08 26.08
C GLU A 369 3.81 0.28 27.24
N GLU A 370 3.49 0.60 28.49
CA GLU A 370 3.96 -0.14 29.65
C GLU A 370 3.52 -1.61 29.61
N ALA A 371 2.29 -1.88 29.17
CA ALA A 371 1.76 -3.24 29.03
C ALA A 371 2.42 -4.04 27.89
N LEU A 372 3.03 -3.37 26.92
CA LEU A 372 3.64 -3.98 25.73
C LEU A 372 5.18 -4.05 25.80
N GLY A 373 5.79 -3.37 26.75
CA GLY A 373 7.27 -3.21 26.88
C GLY A 373 7.93 -3.97 27.92
#